data_361c050dcfddb44b4467ef4af72d7b2c
#
_entry.id   361c050dcfddb44b4467ef4af72d7b2c
#
_cell.length_a   1.000
_cell.length_b   1.000
_cell.length_c   1.000
_cell.angle_alpha   90.00
_cell.angle_beta   90.00
_cell.angle_gamma   90.00
#
_symmetry.space_group_name_H-M   'P 1'
#
loop_
_entity.id
_entity.type
_entity.pdbx_description
1 polymer ?
#
loop_
_entity_poly.entity_id
_entity_poly.type
_entity_poly.pdbx_seq_one_letter_code
_entity_poly.pdbx_strand_id
1 'polypeptide(L)'
;MKTPRVALVGLKLESNRFSRPAEMDDFLSLNLLEGDALMEEARNPTPTLAREFAAFVNSMDATGDWVPVPALLAASHPLGPIRQDVFEGFCDKIVGALDDNLDAVYLCLHGAMVAEHLDDPDGELLARVRNRLGPGVKIVITLDLHANISDKMCAAVDLVCGYRTNPHVDMAERGQEAAFSLRRILAGQASPHVAHVKLPLAPASVALLTAKAPYGDLIDFGQRRQAELSGAIMNVSVFGNFIFSDVPENGISVVVTATRRFEAARNLATEIADMTWSRRHEFVRDLTSMADAVQITLDQDRQPVIFSEAGDNPGGGGSGRTTDLLSELITASAQDVFYGSFFDPELAEDAHRAGLGAMIT
;
A
#
# COMPACT_ATOMS: atom_id res chain seq x y z
N MET A 1 1.43 27.22 -22.79
CA MET A 1 0.51 26.62 -21.81
C MET A 1 0.86 27.21 -20.44
N LYS A 2 -0.10 27.40 -19.54
CA LYS A 2 0.18 27.82 -18.15
C LYS A 2 1.02 26.73 -17.46
N THR A 3 2.04 27.13 -16.70
CA THR A 3 2.82 26.22 -15.86
C THR A 3 1.90 25.63 -14.78
N PRO A 4 1.70 24.31 -14.73
CA PRO A 4 0.74 23.71 -13.79
C PRO A 4 1.25 23.75 -12.34
N ARG A 5 0.36 24.05 -11.43
CA ARG A 5 0.60 24.01 -9.98
C ARG A 5 0.04 22.69 -9.42
N VAL A 6 0.90 21.88 -8.83
CA VAL A 6 0.52 20.55 -8.33
C VAL A 6 0.86 20.43 -6.86
N ALA A 7 -0.18 20.21 -6.04
CA ALA A 7 0.03 19.89 -4.62
C ALA A 7 0.56 18.45 -4.46
N LEU A 8 1.43 18.29 -3.47
CA LEU A 8 2.09 17.03 -3.16
C LEU A 8 1.72 16.62 -1.74
N VAL A 9 1.10 15.46 -1.62
CA VAL A 9 0.60 14.90 -0.36
C VAL A 9 1.04 13.45 -0.24
N GLY A 10 1.39 13.02 0.96
CA GLY A 10 1.58 11.62 1.31
C GLY A 10 1.03 11.34 2.70
N LEU A 11 0.25 10.26 2.83
CA LEU A 11 -0.16 9.73 4.14
C LEU A 11 -0.21 8.20 4.01
N LYS A 12 0.79 7.52 4.60
CA LYS A 12 0.97 6.08 4.42
C LYS A 12 0.99 5.36 5.76
N LEU A 13 0.03 4.48 5.93
CA LEU A 13 -0.03 3.50 7.01
C LEU A 13 -0.80 2.28 6.50
N GLU A 14 -0.27 1.09 6.73
CA GLU A 14 -0.99 -0.17 6.64
C GLU A 14 -1.47 -0.55 8.03
N SER A 15 -2.78 -0.59 8.25
CA SER A 15 -3.34 -0.79 9.58
C SER A 15 -3.76 -2.23 9.80
N ASN A 16 -3.08 -2.88 10.75
CA ASN A 16 -3.49 -4.15 11.34
C ASN A 16 -4.33 -3.88 12.58
N ARG A 17 -5.64 -4.12 12.52
CA ARG A 17 -6.58 -3.80 13.61
C ARG A 17 -6.26 -4.49 14.94
N PHE A 18 -5.46 -5.54 14.91
CA PHE A 18 -5.06 -6.32 16.08
C PHE A 18 -3.77 -5.80 16.77
N SER A 19 -3.18 -4.74 16.23
CA SER A 19 -1.96 -4.12 16.74
C SER A 19 -2.25 -2.87 17.57
N ARG A 20 -1.24 -2.38 18.30
CA ARG A 20 -1.37 -1.12 19.03
C ARG A 20 -1.68 0.04 18.06
N PRO A 21 -2.44 1.05 18.49
CA PRO A 21 -2.67 2.23 17.67
C PRO A 21 -1.38 2.90 17.21
N ALA A 22 -1.42 3.48 16.02
CA ALA A 22 -0.35 4.31 15.49
C ALA A 22 -0.49 5.74 16.07
N GLU A 23 0.58 6.25 16.64
CA GLU A 23 0.69 7.53 17.29
C GLU A 23 1.57 8.49 16.49
N MET A 24 1.60 9.77 16.85
CA MET A 24 2.40 10.79 16.16
C MET A 24 3.89 10.43 16.12
N ASP A 25 4.43 9.85 17.19
CA ASP A 25 5.84 9.47 17.29
C ASP A 25 6.22 8.37 16.28
N ASP A 26 5.29 7.53 15.88
CA ASP A 26 5.53 6.50 14.86
C ASP A 26 5.80 7.13 13.48
N PHE A 27 5.11 8.21 13.15
CA PHE A 27 5.35 8.97 11.92
C PHE A 27 6.62 9.82 12.02
N LEU A 28 6.89 10.43 13.17
CA LEU A 28 8.13 11.16 13.41
C LEU A 28 9.37 10.25 13.32
N SER A 29 9.24 8.98 13.69
CA SER A 29 10.34 8.02 13.66
C SER A 29 10.69 7.53 12.26
N LEU A 30 9.75 7.55 11.30
CA LEU A 30 9.99 7.11 9.94
C LEU A 30 10.05 8.30 8.97
N ASN A 31 8.93 8.95 8.70
CA ASN A 31 8.87 10.12 7.83
C ASN A 31 7.72 11.06 8.23
N LEU A 32 8.07 12.28 8.60
CA LEU A 32 7.14 13.40 8.69
C LEU A 32 7.83 14.63 8.10
N LEU A 33 7.50 14.96 6.86
CA LEU A 33 8.14 16.00 6.07
C LEU A 33 7.08 16.97 5.55
N GLU A 34 7.38 18.27 5.63
CA GLU A 34 6.49 19.35 5.20
C GLU A 34 7.27 20.38 4.36
N GLY A 35 6.59 21.08 3.45
CA GLY A 35 7.14 22.21 2.72
C GLY A 35 8.44 21.91 1.98
N ASP A 36 9.42 22.82 2.11
CA ASP A 36 10.69 22.72 1.37
C ASP A 36 11.48 21.46 1.74
N ALA A 37 11.45 21.00 2.99
CA ALA A 37 12.12 19.79 3.43
C ALA A 37 11.59 18.54 2.70
N LEU A 38 10.28 18.47 2.41
CA LEU A 38 9.69 17.42 1.61
C LEU A 38 10.24 17.42 0.18
N MET A 39 10.41 18.60 -0.44
CA MET A 39 10.95 18.71 -1.80
C MET A 39 12.44 18.40 -1.86
N GLU A 40 13.22 18.83 -0.88
CA GLU A 40 14.64 18.51 -0.78
C GLU A 40 14.85 17.00 -0.71
N GLU A 41 14.10 16.32 0.17
CA GLU A 41 14.18 14.87 0.32
C GLU A 41 13.68 14.12 -0.93
N ALA A 42 12.58 14.57 -1.56
CA ALA A 42 12.06 13.96 -2.78
C ALA A 42 13.04 14.04 -3.97
N ARG A 43 13.91 15.05 -4.00
CA ARG A 43 14.96 15.26 -5.02
C ARG A 43 16.32 14.70 -4.62
N ASN A 44 16.44 14.16 -3.41
CA ASN A 44 17.67 13.51 -2.96
C ASN A 44 17.98 12.32 -3.90
N PRO A 45 19.24 12.13 -4.34
CA PRO A 45 19.63 10.96 -5.14
C PRO A 45 19.35 9.60 -4.47
N THR A 46 19.29 9.57 -3.14
CA THR A 46 18.99 8.39 -2.33
C THR A 46 17.89 8.71 -1.32
N PRO A 47 16.64 8.94 -1.78
CA PRO A 47 15.57 9.38 -0.90
C PRO A 47 15.18 8.29 0.10
N THR A 48 14.89 8.70 1.33
CA THR A 48 14.40 7.81 2.39
C THR A 48 12.87 7.74 2.43
N LEU A 49 12.19 8.67 1.77
CA LEU A 49 10.73 8.67 1.64
C LEU A 49 10.23 7.63 0.63
N ALA A 50 8.91 7.51 0.49
CA ALA A 50 8.25 6.60 -0.43
C ALA A 50 8.79 6.74 -1.87
N ARG A 51 9.24 5.63 -2.45
CA ARG A 51 9.93 5.60 -3.77
C ARG A 51 9.05 6.15 -4.89
N GLU A 52 7.75 5.84 -4.86
CA GLU A 52 6.77 6.36 -5.83
C GLU A 52 6.60 7.88 -5.73
N PHE A 53 6.72 8.45 -4.54
CA PHE A 53 6.66 9.90 -4.34
C PHE A 53 7.87 10.59 -4.98
N ALA A 54 9.08 10.13 -4.66
CA ALA A 54 10.30 10.65 -5.27
C ALA A 54 10.29 10.49 -6.80
N ALA A 55 9.86 9.32 -7.30
CA ALA A 55 9.79 9.06 -8.73
C ALA A 55 8.74 9.94 -9.44
N PHE A 56 7.62 10.25 -8.79
CA PHE A 56 6.65 11.22 -9.30
C PHE A 56 7.30 12.61 -9.46
N VAL A 57 7.94 13.12 -8.40
CA VAL A 57 8.60 14.44 -8.42
C VAL A 57 9.67 14.50 -9.51
N ASN A 58 10.57 13.52 -9.56
CA ASN A 58 11.65 13.46 -10.55
C ASN A 58 11.11 13.37 -11.98
N SER A 59 10.02 12.65 -12.22
CA SER A 59 9.39 12.55 -13.53
C SER A 59 8.70 13.85 -13.94
N MET A 60 8.09 14.56 -13.00
CA MET A 60 7.53 15.89 -13.23
C MET A 60 8.64 16.88 -13.58
N ASP A 61 9.78 16.87 -12.86
CA ASP A 61 10.93 17.72 -13.14
C ASP A 61 11.53 17.43 -14.53
N ALA A 62 11.60 16.17 -14.93
CA ALA A 62 12.17 15.75 -16.22
C ALA A 62 11.27 16.04 -17.44
N THR A 63 9.98 16.25 -17.24
CA THR A 63 8.98 16.31 -18.33
C THR A 63 8.44 17.70 -18.64
N GLY A 64 8.98 18.72 -18.02
CA GLY A 64 8.66 20.13 -18.29
C GLY A 64 8.34 20.93 -17.04
N ASP A 65 8.19 22.25 -17.23
CA ASP A 65 7.97 23.18 -16.13
C ASP A 65 6.69 22.87 -15.34
N TRP A 66 6.78 23.00 -14.04
CA TRP A 66 5.68 22.92 -13.10
C TRP A 66 6.02 23.65 -11.79
N VAL A 67 5.01 23.92 -10.98
CA VAL A 67 5.17 24.50 -9.66
C VAL A 67 4.71 23.48 -8.63
N PRO A 68 5.65 22.82 -7.91
CA PRO A 68 5.30 21.97 -6.78
C PRO A 68 4.76 22.81 -5.64
N VAL A 69 3.72 22.29 -4.97
CA VAL A 69 3.14 22.84 -3.75
C VAL A 69 3.19 21.73 -2.69
N PRO A 70 4.34 21.55 -2.03
CA PRO A 70 4.49 20.49 -1.04
C PRO A 70 3.67 20.81 0.21
N ALA A 71 2.73 19.91 0.54
CA ALA A 71 1.91 20.04 1.75
C ALA A 71 2.53 19.21 2.89
N LEU A 72 2.37 17.90 2.83
CA LEU A 72 2.79 16.98 3.88
C LEU A 72 3.09 15.60 3.27
N LEU A 73 4.13 14.94 3.78
CA LEU A 73 4.28 13.49 3.68
C LEU A 73 4.50 12.93 5.09
N ALA A 74 3.55 12.10 5.55
CA ALA A 74 3.64 11.34 6.78
C ALA A 74 3.56 9.84 6.44
N ALA A 75 4.51 9.06 6.94
CA ALA A 75 4.54 7.62 6.77
C ALA A 75 4.98 6.93 8.06
N SER A 76 4.38 5.80 8.35
CA SER A 76 4.76 4.92 9.45
C SER A 76 4.93 3.48 8.94
N HIS A 77 5.65 2.66 9.70
CA HIS A 77 5.61 1.21 9.54
C HIS A 77 4.19 0.68 9.77
N PRO A 78 3.85 -0.53 9.27
CA PRO A 78 2.56 -1.15 9.58
C PRO A 78 2.33 -1.26 11.08
N LEU A 79 1.18 -0.77 11.55
CA LEU A 79 0.76 -0.72 12.95
C LEU A 79 -0.77 -0.90 13.05
N GLY A 80 -1.35 -0.63 14.22
CA GLY A 80 -2.78 -0.60 14.42
C GLY A 80 -3.46 0.63 13.81
N PRO A 81 -4.75 0.84 14.10
CA PRO A 81 -5.47 2.02 13.66
C PRO A 81 -4.76 3.31 14.08
N ILE A 82 -4.71 4.29 13.17
CA ILE A 82 -4.19 5.62 13.54
C ILE A 82 -5.11 6.28 14.56
N ARG A 83 -4.52 6.91 15.58
CA ARG A 83 -5.30 7.67 16.56
C ARG A 83 -6.11 8.78 15.89
N GLN A 84 -7.32 9.00 16.40
CA GLN A 84 -8.24 9.99 15.84
C GLN A 84 -7.60 11.38 15.76
N ASP A 85 -6.98 11.84 16.85
CA ASP A 85 -6.36 13.18 16.94
C ASP A 85 -5.19 13.33 15.94
N VAL A 86 -4.42 12.28 15.69
CA VAL A 86 -3.31 12.28 14.73
C VAL A 86 -3.83 12.35 13.29
N PHE A 87 -4.83 11.50 12.95
CA PHE A 87 -5.45 11.52 11.62
C PHE A 87 -6.10 12.86 11.29
N GLU A 88 -6.90 13.40 12.22
CA GLU A 88 -7.57 14.69 12.03
C GLU A 88 -6.53 15.82 11.89
N GLY A 89 -5.47 15.79 12.69
CA GLY A 89 -4.39 16.78 12.59
C GLY A 89 -3.66 16.73 11.24
N PHE A 90 -3.44 15.54 10.65
CA PHE A 90 -2.90 15.42 9.29
C PHE A 90 -3.89 15.90 8.23
N CYS A 91 -5.17 15.59 8.36
CA CYS A 91 -6.20 16.08 7.45
C CYS A 91 -6.28 17.60 7.45
N ASP A 92 -6.28 18.23 8.62
CA ASP A 92 -6.33 19.68 8.75
C ASP A 92 -5.11 20.36 8.10
N LYS A 93 -3.91 19.83 8.31
CA LYS A 93 -2.68 20.31 7.67
C LYS A 93 -2.74 20.17 6.15
N ILE A 94 -3.14 18.99 5.66
CA ILE A 94 -3.22 18.70 4.22
C ILE A 94 -4.23 19.65 3.57
N VAL A 95 -5.46 19.68 4.07
CA VAL A 95 -6.55 20.50 3.49
C VAL A 95 -6.22 22.00 3.61
N GLY A 96 -5.62 22.43 4.72
CA GLY A 96 -5.20 23.81 4.94
C GLY A 96 -4.08 24.29 3.99
N ALA A 97 -3.24 23.38 3.50
CA ALA A 97 -2.19 23.69 2.53
C ALA A 97 -2.69 23.80 1.06
N LEU A 98 -3.94 23.38 0.78
CA LEU A 98 -4.51 23.43 -0.57
C LEU A 98 -5.08 24.81 -0.90
N ASP A 99 -4.55 25.46 -1.92
CA ASP A 99 -5.04 26.77 -2.41
C ASP A 99 -5.92 26.64 -3.67
N ASP A 100 -6.64 27.72 -4.00
CA ASP A 100 -7.59 27.73 -5.12
C ASP A 100 -6.93 27.82 -6.49
N ASN A 101 -5.60 27.96 -6.56
CA ASN A 101 -4.85 28.10 -7.82
C ASN A 101 -4.20 26.78 -8.25
N LEU A 102 -4.53 25.68 -7.60
CA LEU A 102 -4.01 24.35 -7.97
C LEU A 102 -4.67 23.85 -9.26
N ASP A 103 -3.85 23.26 -10.11
CA ASP A 103 -4.31 22.56 -11.32
C ASP A 103 -4.49 21.05 -11.04
N ALA A 104 -3.72 20.52 -10.07
CA ALA A 104 -3.81 19.11 -9.66
C ALA A 104 -3.30 18.88 -8.23
N VAL A 105 -3.61 17.69 -7.70
CA VAL A 105 -3.01 17.11 -6.48
C VAL A 105 -2.54 15.70 -6.80
N TYR A 106 -1.33 15.38 -6.36
CA TYR A 106 -0.83 14.02 -6.26
C TYR A 106 -0.84 13.56 -4.80
N LEU A 107 -1.47 12.41 -4.53
CA LEU A 107 -1.45 11.81 -3.21
C LEU A 107 -0.79 10.42 -3.27
N CYS A 108 0.25 10.26 -2.47
CA CYS A 108 0.90 8.98 -2.21
C CYS A 108 0.30 8.38 -0.94
N LEU A 109 -0.60 7.40 -1.11
CA LEU A 109 -1.31 6.76 -0.01
C LEU A 109 -0.95 5.28 0.08
N HIS A 110 -1.31 4.62 1.18
CA HIS A 110 -1.28 3.16 1.25
C HIS A 110 -2.57 2.55 0.71
N GLY A 111 -3.70 3.00 1.19
CA GLY A 111 -5.03 2.51 0.84
C GLY A 111 -5.57 1.41 1.77
N ALA A 112 -4.82 1.05 2.81
CA ALA A 112 -5.25 0.10 3.84
C ALA A 112 -5.13 0.69 5.25
N MET A 113 -5.20 2.01 5.37
CA MET A 113 -5.25 2.69 6.66
C MET A 113 -6.62 2.47 7.31
N VAL A 114 -6.62 2.32 8.64
CA VAL A 114 -7.79 2.35 9.52
C VAL A 114 -7.53 3.40 10.58
N ALA A 115 -8.54 4.15 10.97
CA ALA A 115 -8.46 5.06 12.10
C ALA A 115 -9.36 4.58 13.25
N GLU A 116 -9.09 5.04 14.46
CA GLU A 116 -9.89 4.65 15.64
C GLU A 116 -11.41 4.89 15.46
N HIS A 117 -11.79 5.87 14.63
CA HIS A 117 -13.16 6.32 14.40
C HIS A 117 -13.65 6.13 12.97
N LEU A 118 -12.81 5.60 12.04
CA LEU A 118 -13.14 5.42 10.63
C LEU A 118 -12.56 4.12 10.09
N ASP A 119 -13.35 3.38 9.34
CA ASP A 119 -12.90 2.18 8.62
C ASP A 119 -12.18 2.52 7.30
N ASP A 120 -12.50 3.67 6.68
CA ASP A 120 -11.92 4.15 5.42
C ASP A 120 -11.39 5.60 5.55
N PRO A 121 -10.29 5.83 6.29
CA PRO A 121 -9.69 7.15 6.40
C PRO A 121 -9.00 7.62 5.11
N ASP A 122 -8.49 6.72 4.26
CA ASP A 122 -7.96 7.08 2.93
C ASP A 122 -9.06 7.70 2.06
N GLY A 123 -10.25 7.10 2.01
CA GLY A 123 -11.40 7.64 1.30
C GLY A 123 -11.94 8.93 1.92
N GLU A 124 -11.89 9.06 3.24
CA GLU A 124 -12.28 10.29 3.93
C GLU A 124 -11.33 11.44 3.59
N LEU A 125 -10.02 11.24 3.64
CA LEU A 125 -9.04 12.25 3.24
C LEU A 125 -9.26 12.68 1.78
N LEU A 126 -9.43 11.73 0.87
CA LEU A 126 -9.68 12.01 -0.55
C LEU A 126 -10.97 12.80 -0.77
N ALA A 127 -12.03 12.48 -0.02
CA ALA A 127 -13.29 13.22 -0.07
C ALA A 127 -13.12 14.67 0.44
N ARG A 128 -12.38 14.88 1.53
CA ARG A 128 -12.06 16.23 2.05
C ARG A 128 -11.25 17.04 1.04
N VAL A 129 -10.24 16.44 0.41
CA VAL A 129 -9.43 17.07 -0.66
C VAL A 129 -10.32 17.44 -1.85
N ARG A 130 -11.18 16.53 -2.31
CA ARG A 130 -12.11 16.78 -3.43
C ARG A 130 -13.11 17.89 -3.07
N ASN A 131 -13.66 17.88 -1.88
CA ASN A 131 -14.60 18.90 -1.41
C ASN A 131 -13.93 20.30 -1.32
N ARG A 132 -12.67 20.35 -0.87
CA ARG A 132 -11.90 21.61 -0.79
C ARG A 132 -11.60 22.21 -2.16
N LEU A 133 -11.31 21.38 -3.14
CA LEU A 133 -10.81 21.83 -4.45
C LEU A 133 -11.88 21.83 -5.56
N GLY A 134 -13.00 21.15 -5.35
CA GLY A 134 -14.06 21.01 -6.36
C GLY A 134 -13.67 20.09 -7.52
N PRO A 135 -14.54 19.94 -8.53
CA PRO A 135 -14.38 18.96 -9.60
C PRO A 135 -13.36 19.36 -10.69
N GLY A 136 -12.90 20.61 -10.68
CA GLY A 136 -11.98 21.15 -11.71
C GLY A 136 -10.54 20.71 -11.53
N VAL A 137 -10.08 20.56 -10.30
CA VAL A 137 -8.72 20.17 -9.96
C VAL A 137 -8.55 18.66 -10.09
N LYS A 138 -7.45 18.21 -10.71
CA LYS A 138 -7.19 16.79 -10.98
C LYS A 138 -6.57 16.13 -9.76
N ILE A 139 -7.10 14.99 -9.36
CA ILE A 139 -6.60 14.19 -8.24
C ILE A 139 -6.07 12.85 -8.76
N VAL A 140 -4.77 12.63 -8.57
CA VAL A 140 -4.06 11.41 -8.97
C VAL A 140 -3.46 10.78 -7.74
N ILE A 141 -3.65 9.46 -7.59
CA ILE A 141 -3.13 8.73 -6.43
C ILE A 141 -2.28 7.53 -6.83
N THR A 142 -1.30 7.21 -5.98
CA THR A 142 -0.63 5.91 -5.97
C THR A 142 -1.01 5.15 -4.70
N LEU A 143 -1.18 3.82 -4.84
CA LEU A 143 -1.59 2.93 -3.77
C LEU A 143 -0.76 1.65 -3.76
N ASP A 144 -0.60 1.07 -2.59
CA ASP A 144 -0.11 -0.29 -2.42
C ASP A 144 -1.12 -1.30 -2.98
N LEU A 145 -0.64 -2.46 -3.44
CA LEU A 145 -1.54 -3.51 -3.94
C LEU A 145 -2.37 -4.18 -2.84
N HIS A 146 -1.99 -4.00 -1.55
CA HIS A 146 -2.77 -4.44 -0.39
C HIS A 146 -3.89 -3.45 -0.01
N ALA A 147 -4.16 -2.42 -0.81
CA ALA A 147 -5.20 -1.45 -0.52
C ALA A 147 -6.61 -2.09 -0.43
N ASN A 148 -7.41 -1.61 0.51
CA ASN A 148 -8.83 -1.91 0.68
C ASN A 148 -9.64 -0.81 0.00
N ILE A 149 -9.95 -0.99 -1.27
CA ILE A 149 -10.54 0.06 -2.10
C ILE A 149 -12.02 0.25 -1.78
N SER A 150 -12.40 1.50 -1.51
CA SER A 150 -13.79 1.93 -1.35
C SER A 150 -14.33 2.65 -2.57
N ASP A 151 -15.65 2.68 -2.72
CA ASP A 151 -16.33 3.51 -3.71
C ASP A 151 -16.07 5.01 -3.46
N LYS A 152 -15.92 5.40 -2.18
CA LYS A 152 -15.58 6.77 -1.79
C LYS A 152 -14.22 7.21 -2.34
N MET A 153 -13.20 6.36 -2.24
CA MET A 153 -11.88 6.61 -2.83
C MET A 153 -11.99 6.82 -4.34
N CYS A 154 -12.65 5.88 -5.05
CA CYS A 154 -12.78 5.92 -6.50
C CYS A 154 -13.59 7.12 -7.00
N ALA A 155 -14.62 7.54 -6.27
CA ALA A 155 -15.43 8.71 -6.61
C ALA A 155 -14.69 10.05 -6.47
N ALA A 156 -13.67 10.10 -5.60
CA ALA A 156 -12.93 11.32 -5.31
C ALA A 156 -11.78 11.61 -6.28
N VAL A 157 -11.32 10.62 -7.07
CA VAL A 157 -10.08 10.71 -7.84
C VAL A 157 -10.28 10.65 -9.34
N ASP A 158 -9.32 11.17 -10.11
CA ASP A 158 -9.29 11.11 -11.57
C ASP A 158 -8.42 9.94 -12.08
N LEU A 159 -7.44 9.48 -11.31
CA LEU A 159 -6.56 8.37 -11.68
C LEU A 159 -6.06 7.64 -10.45
N VAL A 160 -6.04 6.31 -10.53
CA VAL A 160 -5.44 5.42 -9.54
C VAL A 160 -4.30 4.63 -10.19
N CYS A 161 -3.12 4.60 -9.55
CA CYS A 161 -1.98 3.78 -9.94
C CYS A 161 -1.59 2.86 -8.78
N GLY A 162 -2.02 1.61 -8.82
CA GLY A 162 -1.68 0.58 -7.82
C GLY A 162 -0.38 -0.15 -8.17
N TYR A 163 0.35 -0.62 -7.14
CA TYR A 163 1.50 -1.51 -7.35
C TYR A 163 1.05 -2.80 -8.05
N ARG A 164 1.97 -3.39 -8.80
CA ARG A 164 1.74 -4.61 -9.61
C ARG A 164 2.60 -5.78 -9.18
N THR A 165 3.48 -5.57 -8.22
CA THR A 165 4.41 -6.60 -7.74
C THR A 165 4.34 -6.80 -6.24
N ASN A 166 4.34 -8.06 -5.82
CA ASN A 166 4.53 -8.49 -4.44
C ASN A 166 5.60 -9.61 -4.45
N PRO A 167 6.79 -9.39 -3.88
CA PRO A 167 7.25 -8.17 -3.16
C PRO A 167 7.28 -6.90 -4.03
N HIS A 168 7.16 -5.73 -3.36
CA HIS A 168 7.05 -4.42 -4.01
C HIS A 168 8.39 -3.98 -4.62
N VAL A 169 8.56 -4.14 -5.92
CA VAL A 169 9.76 -3.71 -6.65
C VAL A 169 9.46 -2.64 -7.70
N ASP A 170 8.18 -2.34 -7.97
CA ASP A 170 7.70 -1.44 -9.02
C ASP A 170 7.14 -0.10 -8.51
N MET A 171 7.42 0.26 -7.25
CA MET A 171 6.92 1.49 -6.64
C MET A 171 7.33 2.74 -7.43
N ALA A 172 8.60 2.83 -7.84
CA ALA A 172 9.10 3.97 -8.63
C ALA A 172 8.36 4.10 -9.97
N GLU A 173 8.13 2.99 -10.67
CA GLU A 173 7.39 2.96 -11.93
C GLU A 173 5.95 3.42 -11.77
N ARG A 174 5.31 3.16 -10.61
CA ARG A 174 3.95 3.67 -10.34
C ARG A 174 3.95 5.18 -10.17
N GLY A 175 4.93 5.75 -9.47
CA GLY A 175 5.12 7.20 -9.39
C GLY A 175 5.35 7.85 -10.76
N GLN A 176 6.20 7.24 -11.60
CA GLN A 176 6.44 7.68 -12.99
C GLN A 176 5.15 7.62 -13.82
N GLU A 177 4.40 6.51 -13.75
CA GLU A 177 3.13 6.36 -14.47
C GLU A 177 2.12 7.42 -14.05
N ALA A 178 2.01 7.72 -12.76
CA ALA A 178 1.16 8.77 -12.23
C ALA A 178 1.56 10.15 -12.79
N ALA A 179 2.85 10.49 -12.82
CA ALA A 179 3.36 11.75 -13.34
C ALA A 179 3.09 11.91 -14.84
N PHE A 180 3.44 10.91 -15.67
CA PHE A 180 3.18 10.94 -17.11
C PHE A 180 1.68 11.02 -17.42
N SER A 181 0.87 10.30 -16.67
CA SER A 181 -0.59 10.34 -16.84
C SER A 181 -1.16 11.70 -16.46
N LEU A 182 -0.69 12.30 -15.37
CA LEU A 182 -1.08 13.65 -14.97
C LEU A 182 -0.72 14.68 -16.05
N ARG A 183 0.50 14.62 -16.64
CA ARG A 183 0.90 15.48 -17.75
C ARG A 183 -0.06 15.37 -18.94
N ARG A 184 -0.49 14.16 -19.29
CA ARG A 184 -1.48 13.93 -20.37
C ARG A 184 -2.84 14.53 -20.03
N ILE A 185 -3.29 14.39 -18.80
CA ILE A 185 -4.56 14.97 -18.32
C ILE A 185 -4.50 16.49 -18.39
N LEU A 186 -3.47 17.12 -17.85
CA LEU A 186 -3.29 18.56 -17.83
C LEU A 186 -3.13 19.16 -19.23
N ALA A 187 -2.57 18.41 -20.18
CA ALA A 187 -2.47 18.78 -21.58
C ALA A 187 -3.81 18.60 -22.36
N GLY A 188 -4.89 18.14 -21.72
CA GLY A 188 -6.19 17.87 -22.37
C GLY A 188 -6.20 16.65 -23.28
N GLN A 189 -5.15 15.83 -23.25
CA GLN A 189 -5.06 14.61 -24.04
C GLN A 189 -5.91 13.46 -23.48
N ALA A 190 -6.26 13.55 -22.21
CA ALA A 190 -7.13 12.60 -21.51
C ALA A 190 -8.18 13.35 -20.69
N SER A 191 -9.38 12.76 -20.59
CA SER A 191 -10.45 13.10 -19.66
C SER A 191 -10.81 11.82 -18.91
N PRO A 192 -10.08 11.49 -17.83
CA PRO A 192 -10.14 10.17 -17.24
C PRO A 192 -11.49 9.86 -16.59
N HIS A 193 -11.83 8.58 -16.58
CA HIS A 193 -12.97 8.01 -15.87
C HIS A 193 -12.54 6.74 -15.14
N VAL A 194 -12.78 6.70 -13.84
CA VAL A 194 -12.44 5.56 -12.98
C VAL A 194 -13.65 4.64 -12.84
N ALA A 195 -13.45 3.35 -13.06
CA ALA A 195 -14.42 2.31 -12.74
C ALA A 195 -13.84 1.36 -11.71
N HIS A 196 -14.67 0.92 -10.77
CA HIS A 196 -14.31 0.02 -9.67
C HIS A 196 -15.26 -1.17 -9.64
N VAL A 197 -14.71 -2.36 -9.44
CA VAL A 197 -15.45 -3.59 -9.14
C VAL A 197 -14.80 -4.27 -7.95
N LYS A 198 -15.54 -4.41 -6.85
CA LYS A 198 -15.10 -5.13 -5.65
C LYS A 198 -15.71 -6.52 -5.63
N LEU A 199 -14.90 -7.51 -5.28
CA LEU A 199 -15.32 -8.91 -5.11
C LEU A 199 -15.36 -9.27 -3.63
N PRO A 200 -16.34 -10.07 -3.17
CA PRO A 200 -16.38 -10.60 -1.82
C PRO A 200 -15.39 -11.77 -1.68
N LEU A 201 -14.12 -11.49 -1.95
CA LEU A 201 -13.02 -12.44 -1.95
C LEU A 201 -11.82 -11.76 -1.29
N ALA A 202 -11.56 -12.06 -0.01
CA ALA A 202 -10.51 -11.46 0.79
C ALA A 202 -9.40 -12.49 1.09
N PRO A 203 -8.47 -12.74 0.16
CA PRO A 203 -7.37 -13.66 0.39
C PRO A 203 -6.38 -13.09 1.41
N ALA A 204 -5.74 -13.99 2.15
CA ALA A 204 -4.59 -13.62 2.97
C ALA A 204 -3.39 -13.22 2.09
N SER A 205 -2.51 -12.35 2.62
CA SER A 205 -1.35 -11.80 1.87
C SER A 205 -0.43 -12.88 1.28
N VAL A 206 -0.34 -14.06 1.90
CA VAL A 206 0.42 -15.21 1.39
C VAL A 206 -0.10 -15.74 0.04
N ALA A 207 -1.35 -15.43 -0.33
CA ALA A 207 -1.93 -15.78 -1.61
C ALA A 207 -1.74 -14.70 -2.70
N LEU A 208 -1.14 -13.57 -2.36
CA LEU A 208 -1.00 -12.39 -3.23
C LEU A 208 0.39 -12.28 -3.86
N LEU A 209 1.16 -13.38 -3.94
CA LEU A 209 2.46 -13.40 -4.61
C LEU A 209 2.28 -13.23 -6.12
N THR A 210 2.81 -12.15 -6.69
CA THR A 210 2.61 -11.80 -8.11
C THR A 210 3.48 -12.59 -9.09
N ALA A 211 4.50 -13.28 -8.58
CA ALA A 211 5.30 -14.22 -9.39
C ALA A 211 4.58 -15.54 -9.68
N LYS A 212 3.38 -15.77 -9.15
CA LYS A 212 2.63 -17.03 -9.26
C LYS A 212 1.13 -16.78 -9.50
N ALA A 213 0.50 -17.80 -10.09
CA ALA A 213 -0.96 -17.89 -10.16
C ALA A 213 -1.59 -17.98 -8.74
N PRO A 214 -2.83 -17.54 -8.57
CA PRO A 214 -3.70 -16.91 -9.56
C PRO A 214 -3.48 -15.39 -9.69
N TYR A 215 -2.90 -14.73 -8.68
CA TYR A 215 -2.87 -13.27 -8.59
C TYR A 215 -2.00 -12.62 -9.68
N GLY A 216 -0.80 -13.20 -9.94
CA GLY A 216 0.07 -12.74 -11.03
C GLY A 216 -0.61 -12.79 -12.39
N ASP A 217 -1.35 -13.87 -12.67
CA ASP A 217 -2.07 -14.02 -13.93
C ASP A 217 -3.12 -12.94 -14.16
N LEU A 218 -3.79 -12.48 -13.09
CA LEU A 218 -4.80 -11.40 -13.18
C LEU A 218 -4.16 -10.06 -13.52
N ILE A 219 -3.02 -9.77 -12.89
CA ILE A 219 -2.25 -8.55 -13.19
C ILE A 219 -1.76 -8.58 -14.63
N ASP A 220 -1.13 -9.68 -15.06
CA ASP A 220 -0.63 -9.85 -16.43
C ASP A 220 -1.76 -9.76 -17.46
N PHE A 221 -2.90 -10.36 -17.16
CA PHE A 221 -4.08 -10.26 -18.02
C PHE A 221 -4.53 -8.80 -18.17
N GLY A 222 -4.67 -8.08 -17.06
CA GLY A 222 -5.05 -6.67 -17.06
C GLY A 222 -4.08 -5.80 -17.88
N GLN A 223 -2.77 -6.03 -17.75
CA GLN A 223 -1.74 -5.29 -18.49
C GLN A 223 -1.79 -5.59 -20.01
N ARG A 224 -1.98 -6.86 -20.39
CA ARG A 224 -2.16 -7.23 -21.82
C ARG A 224 -3.40 -6.58 -22.41
N ARG A 225 -4.53 -6.63 -21.70
CA ARG A 225 -5.79 -6.01 -22.16
C ARG A 225 -5.65 -4.48 -22.29
N GLN A 226 -4.94 -3.83 -21.35
CA GLN A 226 -4.64 -2.41 -21.44
C GLN A 226 -3.87 -2.09 -22.74
N ALA A 227 -2.85 -2.88 -23.06
CA ALA A 227 -2.05 -2.70 -24.27
C ALA A 227 -2.88 -2.92 -25.56
N GLU A 228 -3.71 -3.97 -25.60
CA GLU A 228 -4.59 -4.31 -26.72
C GLU A 228 -5.64 -3.21 -27.00
N LEU A 229 -6.11 -2.51 -25.98
CA LEU A 229 -7.09 -1.43 -26.09
C LEU A 229 -6.48 -0.10 -26.57
N SER A 230 -5.20 -0.10 -26.99
CA SER A 230 -4.58 0.96 -27.80
C SER A 230 -4.80 2.38 -27.26
N GLY A 231 -4.53 2.62 -25.95
CA GLY A 231 -4.64 3.94 -25.32
C GLY A 231 -6.05 4.33 -24.87
N ALA A 232 -7.07 3.49 -25.05
CA ALA A 232 -8.39 3.72 -24.46
C ALA A 232 -8.38 3.59 -22.93
N ILE A 233 -7.45 2.82 -22.38
CA ILE A 233 -7.23 2.62 -20.95
C ILE A 233 -5.91 3.27 -20.52
N MET A 234 -5.94 4.08 -19.48
CA MET A 234 -4.78 4.73 -18.88
C MET A 234 -4.09 3.84 -17.87
N ASN A 235 -4.86 3.20 -16.99
CA ASN A 235 -4.34 2.34 -15.94
C ASN A 235 -5.28 1.17 -15.65
N VAL A 236 -4.70 0.04 -15.29
CA VAL A 236 -5.36 -1.12 -14.70
C VAL A 236 -4.62 -1.48 -13.43
N SER A 237 -5.32 -1.48 -12.31
CA SER A 237 -4.83 -1.88 -10.99
C SER A 237 -5.73 -2.97 -10.41
N VAL A 238 -5.13 -4.05 -9.92
CA VAL A 238 -5.83 -5.14 -9.23
C VAL A 238 -5.31 -5.16 -7.80
N PHE A 239 -6.15 -4.81 -6.85
CA PHE A 239 -5.81 -4.76 -5.43
C PHE A 239 -6.21 -6.05 -4.74
N GLY A 240 -5.27 -6.62 -3.99
CA GLY A 240 -5.45 -7.90 -3.30
C GLY A 240 -6.18 -7.80 -1.97
N ASN A 241 -6.22 -6.65 -1.38
CA ASN A 241 -6.65 -6.28 -0.02
C ASN A 241 -5.63 -6.56 1.08
N PHE A 242 -5.78 -5.91 2.23
CA PHE A 242 -5.11 -6.22 3.48
C PHE A 242 -6.14 -6.74 4.49
N ILE A 243 -6.16 -8.05 4.67
CA ILE A 243 -7.22 -8.73 5.45
C ILE A 243 -7.20 -8.32 6.94
N PHE A 244 -6.02 -8.00 7.49
CA PHE A 244 -5.88 -7.64 8.90
C PHE A 244 -6.40 -6.25 9.25
N SER A 245 -6.77 -5.43 8.26
CA SER A 245 -7.53 -4.19 8.50
C SER A 245 -8.92 -4.48 9.07
N ASP A 246 -9.51 -5.65 8.75
CA ASP A 246 -10.83 -6.10 9.22
C ASP A 246 -11.92 -5.04 9.03
N VAL A 247 -12.09 -4.61 7.78
CA VAL A 247 -13.02 -3.54 7.37
C VAL A 247 -14.00 -4.04 6.32
N PRO A 248 -15.17 -3.37 6.15
CA PRO A 248 -16.14 -3.70 5.11
C PRO A 248 -15.57 -3.62 3.68
N GLU A 249 -14.50 -2.86 3.48
CA GLU A 249 -13.80 -2.68 2.22
C GLU A 249 -12.89 -3.85 1.86
N ASN A 250 -12.63 -4.80 2.77
CA ASN A 250 -11.86 -6.00 2.45
C ASN A 250 -12.43 -6.75 1.25
N GLY A 251 -11.52 -7.17 0.39
CA GLY A 251 -11.82 -7.93 -0.84
C GLY A 251 -11.00 -7.48 -2.03
N ILE A 252 -10.77 -8.40 -2.97
CA ILE A 252 -10.08 -8.07 -4.22
C ILE A 252 -10.88 -6.99 -4.95
N SER A 253 -10.19 -5.93 -5.34
CA SER A 253 -10.76 -4.82 -6.07
C SER A 253 -10.04 -4.61 -7.39
N VAL A 254 -10.82 -4.44 -8.47
CA VAL A 254 -10.32 -4.09 -9.79
C VAL A 254 -10.67 -2.64 -10.07
N VAL A 255 -9.65 -1.81 -10.24
CA VAL A 255 -9.80 -0.39 -10.58
C VAL A 255 -9.21 -0.15 -11.96
N VAL A 256 -10.02 0.37 -12.87
CA VAL A 256 -9.60 0.70 -14.23
C VAL A 256 -9.87 2.17 -14.49
N THR A 257 -8.87 2.88 -15.00
CA THR A 257 -9.01 4.27 -15.45
C THR A 257 -8.97 4.33 -16.97
N ALA A 258 -10.07 4.73 -17.60
CA ALA A 258 -10.14 4.96 -19.04
C ALA A 258 -9.71 6.37 -19.41
N THR A 259 -9.18 6.53 -20.63
CA THR A 259 -8.74 7.83 -21.18
C THR A 259 -9.88 8.80 -21.39
N ARG A 260 -11.08 8.33 -21.81
CA ARG A 260 -12.22 9.19 -22.16
C ARG A 260 -13.61 8.59 -21.92
N ARG A 261 -13.76 7.26 -21.86
CA ARG A 261 -15.08 6.60 -21.85
C ARG A 261 -15.21 5.70 -20.63
N PHE A 262 -16.14 6.02 -19.76
CA PHE A 262 -16.42 5.23 -18.56
C PHE A 262 -16.73 3.75 -18.89
N GLU A 263 -17.50 3.50 -19.97
CA GLU A 263 -17.85 2.14 -20.37
C GLU A 263 -16.62 1.28 -20.69
N ALA A 264 -15.56 1.87 -21.26
CA ALA A 264 -14.33 1.12 -21.52
C ALA A 264 -13.65 0.67 -20.21
N ALA A 265 -13.62 1.55 -19.21
CA ALA A 265 -13.10 1.21 -17.87
C ALA A 265 -13.97 0.14 -17.22
N ARG A 266 -15.29 0.34 -17.19
CA ARG A 266 -16.24 -0.58 -16.57
C ARG A 266 -16.19 -1.97 -17.20
N ASN A 267 -16.17 -2.06 -18.52
CA ASN A 267 -16.16 -3.35 -19.22
C ASN A 267 -14.88 -4.13 -18.90
N LEU A 268 -13.71 -3.48 -18.91
CA LEU A 268 -12.47 -4.14 -18.56
C LEU A 268 -12.40 -4.52 -17.07
N ALA A 269 -12.88 -3.65 -16.19
CA ALA A 269 -12.94 -3.96 -14.76
C ALA A 269 -13.82 -5.19 -14.49
N THR A 270 -14.97 -5.28 -15.16
CA THR A 270 -15.87 -6.44 -15.06
C THR A 270 -15.21 -7.70 -15.63
N GLU A 271 -14.56 -7.62 -16.80
CA GLU A 271 -13.87 -8.75 -17.43
C GLU A 271 -12.81 -9.36 -16.47
N ILE A 272 -12.00 -8.51 -15.83
CA ILE A 272 -10.98 -8.96 -14.86
C ILE A 272 -11.65 -9.51 -13.59
N ALA A 273 -12.70 -8.87 -13.11
CA ALA A 273 -13.43 -9.32 -11.92
C ALA A 273 -14.10 -10.69 -12.14
N ASP A 274 -14.70 -10.93 -13.31
CA ASP A 274 -15.30 -12.22 -13.67
C ASP A 274 -14.23 -13.32 -13.75
N MET A 275 -13.08 -13.02 -14.36
CA MET A 275 -11.93 -13.93 -14.37
C MET A 275 -11.46 -14.24 -12.96
N THR A 276 -11.33 -13.24 -12.10
CA THR A 276 -10.94 -13.40 -10.70
C THR A 276 -11.92 -14.30 -9.95
N TRP A 277 -13.21 -14.03 -10.09
CA TRP A 277 -14.26 -14.79 -9.41
C TRP A 277 -14.33 -16.25 -9.86
N SER A 278 -14.13 -16.50 -11.14
CA SER A 278 -14.08 -17.88 -11.67
C SER A 278 -12.94 -18.71 -11.06
N ARG A 279 -11.86 -18.04 -10.65
CA ARG A 279 -10.66 -18.64 -10.06
C ARG A 279 -10.56 -18.47 -8.54
N ARG A 280 -11.63 -18.02 -7.87
CA ARG A 280 -11.60 -17.68 -6.43
C ARG A 280 -11.09 -18.80 -5.53
N HIS A 281 -11.31 -20.06 -5.88
CA HIS A 281 -10.86 -21.22 -5.10
C HIS A 281 -9.33 -21.40 -5.12
N GLU A 282 -8.63 -20.83 -6.12
CA GLU A 282 -7.18 -20.90 -6.22
C GLU A 282 -6.49 -19.96 -5.21
N PHE A 283 -7.23 -19.02 -4.61
CA PHE A 283 -6.72 -18.12 -3.56
C PHE A 283 -6.70 -18.75 -2.17
N VAL A 284 -7.30 -19.91 -2.00
CA VAL A 284 -7.21 -20.66 -0.75
C VAL A 284 -5.85 -21.33 -0.68
N ARG A 285 -5.11 -21.08 0.40
CA ARG A 285 -3.79 -21.68 0.64
C ARG A 285 -3.85 -22.55 1.88
N ASP A 286 -3.49 -23.80 1.74
CA ASP A 286 -3.21 -24.67 2.88
C ASP A 286 -1.82 -24.31 3.42
N LEU A 287 -1.81 -23.85 4.68
CA LEU A 287 -0.57 -23.53 5.39
C LEU A 287 -0.08 -24.78 6.12
N THR A 288 1.25 -24.92 6.23
CA THR A 288 1.87 -25.97 7.03
C THR A 288 1.47 -25.78 8.50
N SER A 289 0.91 -26.81 9.12
CA SER A 289 0.63 -26.78 10.56
C SER A 289 1.91 -26.75 11.39
N MET A 290 1.85 -26.26 12.63
CA MET A 290 3.02 -26.30 13.54
C MET A 290 3.52 -27.73 13.74
N ALA A 291 2.63 -28.70 13.91
CA ALA A 291 3.00 -30.10 14.06
C ALA A 291 3.73 -30.64 12.83
N ASP A 292 3.26 -30.32 11.62
CA ASP A 292 3.93 -30.71 10.37
C ASP A 292 5.28 -29.99 10.23
N ALA A 293 5.37 -28.71 10.61
CA ALA A 293 6.62 -27.95 10.58
C ALA A 293 7.68 -28.60 11.47
N VAL A 294 7.30 -29.03 12.68
CA VAL A 294 8.18 -29.76 13.58
C VAL A 294 8.64 -31.08 12.96
N GLN A 295 7.73 -31.87 12.37
CA GLN A 295 8.08 -33.14 11.70
C GLN A 295 9.03 -32.92 10.53
N ILE A 296 8.77 -31.88 9.70
CA ILE A 296 9.66 -31.52 8.58
C ILE A 296 11.05 -31.10 9.10
N THR A 297 11.11 -30.38 10.23
CA THR A 297 12.39 -29.96 10.85
C THR A 297 13.21 -31.16 11.32
N LEU A 298 12.55 -32.20 11.84
CA LEU A 298 13.21 -33.42 12.30
C LEU A 298 13.65 -34.35 11.14
N ASP A 299 13.13 -34.14 9.94
CA ASP A 299 13.47 -34.92 8.74
C ASP A 299 14.77 -34.41 8.13
N GLN A 300 15.87 -35.14 8.38
CA GLN A 300 17.21 -34.78 7.92
C GLN A 300 17.37 -34.80 6.39
N ASP A 301 16.51 -35.50 5.67
CA ASP A 301 16.56 -35.59 4.21
C ASP A 301 16.00 -34.34 3.51
N ARG A 302 15.36 -33.43 4.25
CA ARG A 302 14.72 -32.22 3.74
C ARG A 302 15.46 -30.92 4.03
N GLN A 303 16.66 -30.98 4.57
CA GLN A 303 17.41 -29.78 4.98
C GLN A 303 18.14 -29.09 3.80
N PRO A 304 18.30 -27.75 3.80
CA PRO A 304 17.69 -26.79 4.72
C PRO A 304 16.23 -26.47 4.36
N VAL A 305 15.39 -26.21 5.36
CA VAL A 305 14.00 -25.77 5.18
C VAL A 305 13.80 -24.40 5.85
N ILE A 306 13.04 -23.52 5.23
CA ILE A 306 12.67 -22.21 5.76
C ILE A 306 11.16 -22.19 6.00
N PHE A 307 10.75 -21.89 7.23
CA PHE A 307 9.36 -21.59 7.57
C PHE A 307 9.19 -20.08 7.74
N SER A 308 8.12 -19.54 7.20
CA SER A 308 7.72 -18.15 7.37
C SER A 308 6.41 -18.12 8.16
N GLU A 309 6.46 -17.55 9.38
CA GLU A 309 5.28 -17.35 10.20
C GLU A 309 4.35 -16.29 9.56
N ALA A 310 3.13 -16.69 9.22
CA ALA A 310 2.19 -15.82 8.55
C ALA A 310 1.24 -15.09 9.51
N GLY A 311 1.09 -15.58 10.74
CA GLY A 311 0.14 -15.04 11.72
C GLY A 311 0.67 -13.85 12.49
N ASP A 312 1.98 -13.78 12.73
CA ASP A 312 2.62 -12.68 13.46
C ASP A 312 3.74 -12.04 12.62
N ASN A 313 3.36 -11.51 11.46
CA ASN A 313 4.27 -10.87 10.52
C ASN A 313 4.44 -9.37 10.85
N PRO A 314 5.63 -8.91 11.34
CA PRO A 314 5.86 -7.49 11.59
C PRO A 314 5.73 -6.62 10.33
N GLY A 315 6.02 -7.18 9.15
CA GLY A 315 5.80 -6.51 7.86
C GLY A 315 4.33 -6.23 7.54
N GLY A 316 3.39 -6.88 8.22
CA GLY A 316 1.95 -6.60 8.20
C GLY A 316 1.43 -6.12 9.55
N GLY A 317 2.26 -5.46 10.36
CA GLY A 317 1.89 -4.91 11.66
C GLY A 317 1.74 -5.94 12.78
N GLY A 318 2.14 -7.20 12.59
CA GLY A 318 2.20 -8.19 13.67
C GLY A 318 3.20 -7.78 14.76
N SER A 319 3.02 -8.32 15.96
CA SER A 319 3.85 -7.94 17.13
C SER A 319 5.28 -8.43 17.05
N GLY A 320 5.54 -9.51 16.32
CA GLY A 320 6.84 -10.18 16.26
C GLY A 320 7.25 -10.83 17.59
N ARG A 321 6.27 -11.21 18.44
CA ARG A 321 6.49 -11.75 19.78
C ARG A 321 5.99 -13.18 19.98
N THR A 322 5.37 -13.77 18.95
CA THR A 322 4.79 -15.11 19.06
C THR A 322 5.88 -16.16 19.10
N THR A 323 5.81 -17.04 20.10
CA THR A 323 6.83 -18.07 20.37
C THR A 323 6.30 -19.51 20.26
N ASP A 324 5.10 -19.71 19.72
CA ASP A 324 4.44 -21.03 19.70
C ASP A 324 5.27 -22.07 18.93
N LEU A 325 5.71 -21.73 17.71
CA LEU A 325 6.56 -22.64 16.93
C LEU A 325 7.91 -22.90 17.61
N LEU A 326 8.51 -21.89 18.26
CA LEU A 326 9.76 -22.06 19.02
C LEU A 326 9.56 -23.04 20.17
N SER A 327 8.46 -22.92 20.92
CA SER A 327 8.12 -23.81 22.02
C SER A 327 7.97 -25.26 21.58
N GLU A 328 7.29 -25.49 20.44
CA GLU A 328 7.15 -26.82 19.85
C GLU A 328 8.50 -27.42 19.39
N LEU A 329 9.35 -26.62 18.78
CA LEU A 329 10.68 -27.05 18.35
C LEU A 329 11.58 -27.41 19.53
N ILE A 330 11.53 -26.65 20.63
CA ILE A 330 12.25 -26.94 21.87
C ILE A 330 11.71 -28.25 22.50
N THR A 331 10.41 -28.40 22.58
CA THR A 331 9.76 -29.61 23.12
C THR A 331 10.15 -30.85 22.34
N ALA A 332 10.25 -30.73 21.03
CA ALA A 332 10.70 -31.80 20.13
C ALA A 332 12.20 -32.04 20.15
N SER A 333 12.99 -31.26 20.93
CA SER A 333 14.45 -31.29 20.95
C SER A 333 15.08 -31.15 19.57
N ALA A 334 14.50 -30.34 18.69
CA ALA A 334 15.01 -30.07 17.36
C ALA A 334 16.42 -29.46 17.44
N GLN A 335 17.34 -29.93 16.57
CA GLN A 335 18.70 -29.47 16.51
C GLN A 335 18.95 -28.68 15.22
N ASP A 336 20.04 -27.90 15.23
CA ASP A 336 20.48 -27.10 14.07
C ASP A 336 19.37 -26.15 13.52
N VAL A 337 18.56 -25.59 14.42
CA VAL A 337 17.50 -24.64 14.15
C VAL A 337 18.00 -23.22 14.37
N PHE A 338 17.85 -22.38 13.34
CA PHE A 338 17.99 -20.94 13.47
C PHE A 338 16.60 -20.30 13.50
N TYR A 339 16.24 -19.70 14.63
CA TYR A 339 14.99 -18.95 14.76
C TYR A 339 15.28 -17.46 14.56
N GLY A 340 14.47 -16.79 13.76
CA GLY A 340 14.66 -15.37 13.44
C GLY A 340 14.47 -14.46 14.64
N SER A 341 14.44 -13.16 14.39
CA SER A 341 14.37 -12.16 15.46
C SER A 341 12.97 -12.06 16.07
N PHE A 342 12.93 -11.76 17.36
CA PHE A 342 11.75 -11.31 18.08
C PHE A 342 11.83 -9.81 18.32
N PHE A 343 10.70 -9.12 18.35
CA PHE A 343 10.64 -7.73 18.78
C PHE A 343 10.31 -7.67 20.26
N ASP A 344 11.34 -7.68 21.09
CA ASP A 344 11.24 -7.52 22.55
C ASP A 344 12.36 -6.61 23.06
N PRO A 345 12.17 -5.29 23.02
CA PRO A 345 13.19 -4.32 23.43
C PRO A 345 13.51 -4.38 24.93
N GLU A 346 12.55 -4.75 25.80
CA GLU A 346 12.78 -4.89 27.24
C GLU A 346 13.69 -6.08 27.54
N LEU A 347 13.39 -7.23 26.94
CA LEU A 347 14.24 -8.42 27.05
C LEU A 347 15.64 -8.18 26.48
N ALA A 348 15.74 -7.48 25.35
CA ALA A 348 17.03 -7.12 24.76
C ALA A 348 17.87 -6.25 25.70
N GLU A 349 17.27 -5.25 26.35
CA GLU A 349 17.93 -4.38 27.30
C GLU A 349 18.33 -5.14 28.56
N ASP A 350 17.48 -6.03 29.07
CA ASP A 350 17.81 -6.91 30.22
C ASP A 350 18.97 -7.85 29.90
N ALA A 351 19.00 -8.42 28.70
CA ALA A 351 20.11 -9.26 28.23
C ALA A 351 21.42 -8.49 28.16
N HIS A 352 21.40 -7.25 27.66
CA HIS A 352 22.59 -6.37 27.63
C HIS A 352 23.06 -6.03 29.02
N ARG A 353 22.17 -5.74 29.96
CA ARG A 353 22.52 -5.47 31.36
C ARG A 353 23.10 -6.70 32.08
N ALA A 354 22.52 -7.85 31.83
CA ALA A 354 22.94 -9.10 32.50
C ALA A 354 24.32 -9.60 32.01
N GLY A 355 24.64 -9.36 30.73
CA GLY A 355 25.90 -9.74 30.12
C GLY A 355 25.99 -11.23 29.71
N LEU A 356 27.08 -11.59 29.05
CA LEU A 356 27.30 -12.93 28.52
C LEU A 356 27.28 -14.01 29.62
N GLY A 357 26.55 -15.09 29.39
CA GLY A 357 26.43 -16.23 30.27
C GLY A 357 25.44 -16.06 31.42
N ALA A 358 24.77 -14.92 31.52
CA ALA A 358 23.71 -14.73 32.51
C ALA A 358 22.44 -15.49 32.12
N MET A 359 21.73 -15.96 33.16
CA MET A 359 20.38 -16.49 33.01
C MET A 359 19.36 -15.34 33.17
N ILE A 360 18.44 -15.25 32.26
CA ILE A 360 17.32 -14.29 32.27
C ILE A 360 16.02 -15.09 32.39
N THR A 361 15.09 -14.66 33.23
CA THR A 361 13.78 -15.30 33.44
C THR A 361 12.67 -14.30 33.22
#